data_c40c40aae0efdb4a5fdca160dfc051cc
#
_entry.id   c40c40aae0efdb4a5fdca160dfc051cc
#
_cell.length_a   1.000
_cell.length_b   1.000
_cell.length_c   1.000
_cell.angle_alpha   90.00
_cell.angle_beta   90.00
_cell.angle_gamma   90.00
#
_symmetry.space_group_name_H-M   'P 1'
#
loop_
_entity.id
_entity.type
_entity.pdbx_description
1 polymer ?
#
loop_
_entity_poly.entity_id
_entity_poly.type
_entity_poly.pdbx_seq_one_letter_code
_entity_poly.pdbx_strand_id
1 'polypeptide(L)'
;DAPGHETLMATMLSGAAIMDGAVLVVSATEDVPQAQTEEHLMALDIIGIENIVIAQNKIDLVDRERAVESYEQIKEFVSGTVAEDAPIVPVSAQQEVNIDLLIDAIEREIPTPERDETESPRLFAARSFDINRPGTTWEDLSGGVVGGSVVQGKLATGEELELRPGREVEEGGSSEWQPITTEIRSLQAGGRSVEEVRPGGLCGIGTGLDPSLTKGDALAGQVAGEPGTLPPTREKFTMDVELLDRIVGEDEGSVEEISTGEPLMLTVGTATTVGSVTSARSGEAEVALKRPVCAESGSKIAINRRVGARWRLIGIGTLQ
;
A
#
# COMPACT_ATOMS: atom_id res chain seq x y z
N ASP A 1 7.41 -7.75 0.03
CA ASP A 1 8.16 -7.70 1.30
C ASP A 1 7.88 -6.37 2.00
N ALA A 2 7.30 -6.46 3.21
CA ALA A 2 6.97 -5.28 4.00
C ALA A 2 8.20 -4.83 4.83
N PRO A 3 8.51 -3.52 4.88
CA PRO A 3 9.63 -3.04 5.67
C PRO A 3 9.35 -3.22 7.16
N GLY A 4 10.21 -3.96 7.87
CA GLY A 4 10.08 -4.27 9.29
C GLY A 4 10.43 -3.11 10.24
N HIS A 5 10.69 -1.90 9.76
CA HIS A 5 11.06 -0.78 10.63
C HIS A 5 9.81 0.04 10.95
N GLU A 6 9.56 0.30 12.23
CA GLU A 6 8.42 1.09 12.74
C GLU A 6 8.17 2.42 11.99
N THR A 7 9.24 3.06 11.49
CA THR A 7 9.14 4.32 10.74
C THR A 7 8.57 4.15 9.33
N LEU A 8 8.41 2.91 8.84
CA LEU A 8 7.99 2.60 7.48
C LEU A 8 6.56 2.04 7.39
N MET A 9 5.79 2.12 8.48
CA MET A 9 4.39 1.68 8.51
C MET A 9 3.55 2.34 7.40
N ALA A 10 3.73 3.63 7.15
CA ALA A 10 3.03 4.32 6.06
C ALA A 10 3.36 3.74 4.67
N THR A 11 4.60 3.28 4.48
CA THR A 11 5.01 2.62 3.22
C THR A 11 4.37 1.24 3.11
N MET A 12 4.27 0.50 4.22
CA MET A 12 3.56 -0.78 4.26
C MET A 12 2.08 -0.60 3.93
N LEU A 13 1.41 0.38 4.56
CA LEU A 13 0.00 0.70 4.32
C LEU A 13 -0.27 1.11 2.86
N SER A 14 0.62 1.91 2.24
CA SER A 14 0.49 2.27 0.82
C SER A 14 0.69 1.07 -0.11
N GLY A 15 1.59 0.15 0.25
CA GLY A 15 1.80 -1.10 -0.49
C GLY A 15 0.61 -2.05 -0.37
N ALA A 16 -0.06 -2.07 0.78
CA ALA A 16 -1.18 -2.95 1.04
C ALA A 16 -2.41 -2.69 0.16
N ALA A 17 -2.57 -1.48 -0.36
CA ALA A 17 -3.65 -1.14 -1.30
C ALA A 17 -3.63 -1.94 -2.63
N ILE A 18 -2.53 -2.63 -2.92
CA ILE A 18 -2.36 -3.46 -4.12
C ILE A 18 -2.15 -4.95 -3.80
N MET A 19 -2.37 -5.36 -2.54
CA MET A 19 -2.24 -6.75 -2.08
C MET A 19 -3.59 -7.45 -2.07
N ASP A 20 -3.60 -8.73 -2.42
CA ASP A 20 -4.78 -9.59 -2.42
C ASP A 20 -4.76 -10.60 -1.26
N GLY A 21 -3.62 -10.74 -0.60
CA GLY A 21 -3.40 -11.58 0.56
C GLY A 21 -2.04 -11.34 1.17
N ALA A 22 -1.76 -11.97 2.30
CA ALA A 22 -0.52 -11.80 3.03
C ALA A 22 0.04 -13.11 3.58
N VAL A 23 1.37 -13.22 3.62
CA VAL A 23 2.07 -14.24 4.39
C VAL A 23 2.69 -13.58 5.60
N LEU A 24 2.15 -13.86 6.79
CA LEU A 24 2.69 -13.40 8.06
C LEU A 24 3.84 -14.33 8.49
N VAL A 25 5.07 -13.83 8.48
CA VAL A 25 6.25 -14.62 8.84
C VAL A 25 6.63 -14.39 10.28
N VAL A 26 6.62 -15.45 11.09
CA VAL A 26 6.94 -15.43 12.52
C VAL A 26 8.13 -16.35 12.78
N SER A 27 9.12 -15.89 13.54
CA SER A 27 10.29 -16.68 13.89
C SER A 27 9.99 -17.61 15.08
N ALA A 28 10.23 -18.92 14.93
CA ALA A 28 10.10 -19.87 16.04
C ALA A 28 11.12 -19.65 17.17
N THR A 29 12.19 -18.87 16.91
CA THR A 29 13.24 -18.58 17.91
C THR A 29 12.88 -17.45 18.86
N GLU A 30 11.83 -16.69 18.56
CA GLU A 30 11.42 -15.48 19.30
C GLU A 30 10.06 -15.69 19.98
N ASP A 31 9.81 -14.98 21.06
CA ASP A 31 8.47 -14.99 21.68
C ASP A 31 7.47 -14.21 20.83
N VAL A 32 6.21 -14.66 20.84
CA VAL A 32 5.14 -14.08 20.02
C VAL A 32 4.09 -13.46 20.94
N PRO A 33 3.59 -12.24 20.60
CA PRO A 33 3.98 -11.42 19.45
C PRO A 33 5.24 -10.57 19.67
N GLN A 34 5.97 -10.29 18.58
CA GLN A 34 6.87 -9.16 18.55
C GLN A 34 6.08 -7.88 18.20
N ALA A 35 6.48 -6.72 18.70
CA ALA A 35 5.76 -5.46 18.47
C ALA A 35 5.49 -5.18 16.99
N GLN A 36 6.46 -5.47 16.11
CA GLN A 36 6.29 -5.29 14.66
C GLN A 36 5.31 -6.28 14.06
N THR A 37 5.27 -7.52 14.55
CA THR A 37 4.31 -8.54 14.08
C THR A 37 2.88 -8.13 14.42
N GLU A 38 2.68 -7.58 15.61
CA GLU A 38 1.40 -7.03 16.05
C GLU A 38 0.98 -5.83 15.19
N GLU A 39 1.89 -4.89 14.94
CA GLU A 39 1.64 -3.74 14.07
C GLU A 39 1.25 -4.17 12.65
N HIS A 40 1.93 -5.16 12.08
CA HIS A 40 1.64 -5.65 10.73
C HIS A 40 0.29 -6.37 10.66
N LEU A 41 -0.04 -7.23 11.63
CA LEU A 41 -1.34 -7.91 11.65
C LEU A 41 -2.49 -6.92 11.78
N MET A 42 -2.35 -5.94 12.66
CA MET A 42 -3.35 -4.87 12.84
C MET A 42 -3.51 -4.02 11.56
N ALA A 43 -2.42 -3.76 10.84
CA ALA A 43 -2.49 -3.06 9.56
C ALA A 43 -3.22 -3.87 8.48
N LEU A 44 -3.03 -5.20 8.42
CA LEU A 44 -3.77 -6.09 7.52
C LEU A 44 -5.28 -6.08 7.82
N ASP A 45 -5.65 -6.15 9.10
CA ASP A 45 -7.04 -6.06 9.57
C ASP A 45 -7.70 -4.74 9.13
N ILE A 46 -7.02 -3.63 9.37
CA ILE A 46 -7.47 -2.28 9.01
C ILE A 46 -7.72 -2.12 7.51
N ILE A 47 -6.84 -2.68 6.67
CA ILE A 47 -6.96 -2.58 5.21
C ILE A 47 -8.00 -3.56 4.67
N GLY A 48 -8.39 -4.57 5.46
CA GLY A 48 -9.33 -5.60 5.08
C GLY A 48 -8.69 -6.74 4.27
N ILE A 49 -7.43 -7.08 4.55
CA ILE A 49 -6.78 -8.26 3.99
C ILE A 49 -7.16 -9.48 4.81
N GLU A 50 -8.09 -10.27 4.32
CA GLU A 50 -8.63 -11.46 4.99
C GLU A 50 -7.90 -12.75 4.62
N ASN A 51 -7.28 -12.80 3.42
CA ASN A 51 -6.57 -13.98 2.94
C ASN A 51 -5.16 -14.02 3.50
N ILE A 52 -4.94 -14.72 4.60
CA ILE A 52 -3.68 -14.75 5.34
C ILE A 52 -3.18 -16.18 5.50
N VAL A 53 -1.89 -16.38 5.30
CA VAL A 53 -1.16 -17.61 5.66
C VAL A 53 -0.06 -17.25 6.65
N ILE A 54 0.14 -18.07 7.68
CA ILE A 54 1.18 -17.83 8.68
C ILE A 54 2.32 -18.82 8.45
N ALA A 55 3.53 -18.31 8.25
CA ALA A 55 4.75 -19.09 8.16
C ALA A 55 5.53 -19.03 9.47
N GLN A 56 5.51 -20.12 10.25
CA GLN A 56 6.38 -20.28 11.42
C GLN A 56 7.77 -20.68 10.93
N ASN A 57 8.65 -19.71 10.76
CA ASN A 57 9.96 -19.90 10.14
C ASN A 57 11.07 -20.20 11.17
N LYS A 58 12.23 -20.65 10.69
CA LYS A 58 13.42 -21.00 11.47
C LYS A 58 13.22 -22.20 12.41
N ILE A 59 12.35 -23.14 12.07
CA ILE A 59 12.14 -24.37 12.90
C ILE A 59 13.39 -25.25 13.02
N ASP A 60 14.34 -25.11 12.11
CA ASP A 60 15.65 -25.79 12.14
C ASP A 60 16.59 -25.28 13.25
N LEU A 61 16.32 -24.13 13.84
CA LEU A 61 17.13 -23.50 14.89
C LEU A 61 16.62 -23.80 16.31
N VAL A 62 15.49 -24.50 16.42
CA VAL A 62 14.85 -24.80 17.72
C VAL A 62 14.58 -26.31 17.87
N ASP A 63 14.43 -26.76 19.10
CA ASP A 63 13.96 -28.12 19.36
C ASP A 63 12.44 -28.22 19.16
N ARG A 64 11.93 -29.46 19.25
CA ARG A 64 10.52 -29.77 19.05
C ARG A 64 9.62 -29.08 20.11
N GLU A 65 10.09 -28.95 21.34
CA GLU A 65 9.33 -28.39 22.44
C GLU A 65 9.12 -26.89 22.19
N ARG A 66 10.19 -26.18 21.84
CA ARG A 66 10.12 -24.76 21.49
C ARG A 66 9.29 -24.49 20.23
N ALA A 67 9.38 -25.35 19.21
CA ALA A 67 8.58 -25.22 18.01
C ALA A 67 7.07 -25.33 18.31
N VAL A 68 6.67 -26.27 19.18
CA VAL A 68 5.27 -26.43 19.61
C VAL A 68 4.83 -25.24 20.48
N GLU A 69 5.66 -24.80 21.43
CA GLU A 69 5.37 -23.62 22.25
C GLU A 69 5.13 -22.36 21.39
N SER A 70 6.03 -22.10 20.44
CA SER A 70 5.89 -20.99 19.48
C SER A 70 4.61 -21.09 18.64
N TYR A 71 4.24 -22.30 18.22
CA TYR A 71 2.98 -22.55 17.49
C TYR A 71 1.76 -22.18 18.33
N GLU A 72 1.72 -22.56 19.61
CA GLU A 72 0.60 -22.20 20.49
C GLU A 72 0.59 -20.69 20.81
N GLN A 73 1.76 -20.05 20.95
CA GLN A 73 1.85 -18.59 21.08
C GLN A 73 1.28 -17.87 19.85
N ILE A 74 1.57 -18.36 18.63
CA ILE A 74 1.01 -17.79 17.39
C ILE A 74 -0.51 -17.93 17.40
N LYS A 75 -1.06 -19.09 17.76
CA LYS A 75 -2.52 -19.32 17.85
C LYS A 75 -3.20 -18.38 18.84
N GLU A 76 -2.61 -18.19 20.01
CA GLU A 76 -3.11 -17.27 21.01
C GLU A 76 -3.08 -15.82 20.50
N PHE A 77 -1.99 -15.42 19.85
CA PHE A 77 -1.79 -14.09 19.30
C PHE A 77 -2.82 -13.72 18.22
N VAL A 78 -3.14 -14.64 17.30
CA VAL A 78 -4.07 -14.37 16.21
C VAL A 78 -5.54 -14.57 16.57
N SER A 79 -5.84 -15.09 17.74
CA SER A 79 -7.22 -15.31 18.22
C SER A 79 -7.98 -13.99 18.33
N GLY A 80 -9.18 -13.93 17.75
CA GLY A 80 -10.01 -12.73 17.67
C GLY A 80 -9.52 -11.68 16.65
N THR A 81 -8.56 -12.03 15.80
CA THR A 81 -8.07 -11.15 14.71
C THR A 81 -8.51 -11.67 13.34
N VAL A 82 -8.25 -10.89 12.29
CA VAL A 82 -8.48 -11.30 10.88
C VAL A 82 -7.73 -12.58 10.50
N ALA A 83 -6.70 -12.97 11.23
CA ALA A 83 -5.88 -14.16 10.98
C ALA A 83 -6.24 -15.37 11.88
N GLU A 84 -7.35 -15.34 12.62
CA GLU A 84 -7.74 -16.42 13.56
C GLU A 84 -7.81 -17.79 12.90
N ASP A 85 -8.38 -17.87 11.71
CA ASP A 85 -8.52 -19.12 10.93
C ASP A 85 -7.38 -19.37 9.95
N ALA A 86 -6.34 -18.52 9.93
CA ALA A 86 -5.23 -18.63 9.01
C ALA A 86 -4.40 -19.91 9.30
N PRO A 87 -4.05 -20.72 8.28
CA PRO A 87 -3.20 -21.89 8.48
C PRO A 87 -1.79 -21.47 8.91
N ILE A 88 -1.26 -22.15 9.93
CA ILE A 88 0.11 -21.97 10.40
C ILE A 88 0.96 -23.10 9.82
N VAL A 89 1.93 -22.76 8.98
CA VAL A 89 2.83 -23.71 8.34
C VAL A 89 4.23 -23.60 8.95
N PRO A 90 4.72 -24.63 9.68
CA PRO A 90 6.08 -24.65 10.19
C PRO A 90 7.07 -24.87 9.04
N VAL A 91 8.03 -23.94 8.86
CA VAL A 91 8.99 -23.97 7.76
C VAL A 91 10.41 -23.65 8.20
N SER A 92 11.38 -24.08 7.42
CA SER A 92 12.71 -23.53 7.40
C SER A 92 13.03 -23.04 5.98
N ALA A 93 12.98 -21.76 5.77
CA ALA A 93 13.31 -21.18 4.47
C ALA A 93 14.78 -21.44 4.09
N GLN A 94 15.69 -21.43 5.06
CA GLN A 94 17.11 -21.67 4.82
C GLN A 94 17.42 -23.13 4.43
N GLN A 95 16.66 -24.07 4.98
CA GLN A 95 16.86 -25.51 4.73
C GLN A 95 15.83 -26.07 3.73
N GLU A 96 15.00 -25.21 3.17
CA GLU A 96 13.93 -25.56 2.22
C GLU A 96 12.94 -26.62 2.78
N VAL A 97 12.74 -26.65 4.13
CA VAL A 97 11.82 -27.58 4.77
C VAL A 97 10.40 -27.04 4.72
N ASN A 98 9.45 -27.87 4.25
CA ASN A 98 8.01 -27.57 4.15
C ASN A 98 7.68 -26.34 3.27
N ILE A 99 8.56 -25.95 2.36
CA ILE A 99 8.27 -24.84 1.42
C ILE A 99 7.17 -25.22 0.43
N ASP A 100 7.10 -26.49 0.04
CA ASP A 100 6.02 -27.05 -0.77
C ASP A 100 4.66 -26.94 -0.08
N LEU A 101 4.60 -27.21 1.23
CA LEU A 101 3.38 -27.06 2.05
C LEU A 101 2.98 -25.58 2.21
N LEU A 102 3.96 -24.68 2.32
CA LEU A 102 3.68 -23.24 2.36
C LEU A 102 3.10 -22.74 1.04
N ILE A 103 3.66 -23.20 -0.10
CA ILE A 103 3.14 -22.85 -1.42
C ILE A 103 1.72 -23.39 -1.59
N ASP A 104 1.45 -24.64 -1.20
CA ASP A 104 0.11 -25.23 -1.26
C ASP A 104 -0.90 -24.44 -0.41
N ALA A 105 -0.49 -24.01 0.80
CA ALA A 105 -1.32 -23.18 1.65
C ALA A 105 -1.61 -21.80 1.01
N ILE A 106 -0.61 -21.14 0.40
CA ILE A 106 -0.78 -19.87 -0.31
C ILE A 106 -1.76 -20.04 -1.47
N GLU A 107 -1.60 -21.03 -2.31
CA GLU A 107 -2.49 -21.28 -3.46
C GLU A 107 -3.94 -21.56 -3.04
N ARG A 108 -4.14 -22.20 -1.88
CA ARG A 108 -5.47 -22.52 -1.37
C ARG A 108 -6.15 -21.37 -0.67
N GLU A 109 -5.42 -20.61 0.16
CA GLU A 109 -5.99 -19.57 1.01
C GLU A 109 -5.97 -18.18 0.38
N ILE A 110 -5.12 -17.96 -0.62
CA ILE A 110 -5.02 -16.66 -1.33
C ILE A 110 -5.43 -16.87 -2.79
N PRO A 111 -6.75 -16.98 -3.08
CA PRO A 111 -7.22 -17.17 -4.43
C PRO A 111 -6.92 -15.96 -5.31
N THR A 112 -6.69 -16.21 -6.60
CA THR A 112 -6.58 -15.11 -7.57
C THR A 112 -7.92 -14.36 -7.60
N PRO A 113 -7.96 -13.05 -7.32
CA PRO A 113 -9.22 -12.31 -7.28
C PRO A 113 -9.82 -12.16 -8.67
N GLU A 114 -11.16 -12.25 -8.75
CA GLU A 114 -11.89 -11.88 -9.95
C GLU A 114 -11.92 -10.35 -10.05
N ARG A 115 -11.36 -9.80 -11.13
CA ARG A 115 -11.33 -8.37 -11.39
C ARG A 115 -11.94 -8.07 -12.74
N ASP A 116 -12.69 -6.97 -12.83
CA ASP A 116 -13.37 -6.59 -14.06
C ASP A 116 -12.36 -5.98 -15.05
N GLU A 117 -12.12 -6.73 -16.13
CA GLU A 117 -11.28 -6.30 -17.25
C GLU A 117 -12.03 -5.42 -18.26
N THR A 118 -13.34 -5.26 -18.12
CA THR A 118 -14.19 -4.47 -19.03
C THR A 118 -14.43 -3.04 -18.54
N GLU A 119 -14.10 -2.77 -17.28
CA GLU A 119 -14.15 -1.43 -16.70
C GLU A 119 -13.05 -0.52 -17.28
N SER A 120 -13.23 0.79 -17.14
CA SER A 120 -12.17 1.76 -17.48
C SER A 120 -10.91 1.47 -16.66
N PRO A 121 -9.72 1.45 -17.30
CA PRO A 121 -8.49 1.02 -16.64
C PRO A 121 -8.11 1.92 -15.47
N ARG A 122 -7.65 1.29 -14.39
CA ARG A 122 -7.11 1.96 -13.21
C ARG A 122 -5.87 1.25 -12.69
N LEU A 123 -4.81 2.00 -12.57
CA LEU A 123 -3.53 1.56 -12.01
C LEU A 123 -3.19 2.42 -10.80
N PHE A 124 -2.79 1.79 -9.71
CA PHE A 124 -2.17 2.48 -8.58
C PHE A 124 -0.66 2.51 -8.76
N ALA A 125 -0.10 3.72 -8.89
CA ALA A 125 1.34 3.93 -9.02
C ALA A 125 2.03 3.78 -7.65
N ALA A 126 2.81 2.72 -7.49
CA ALA A 126 3.59 2.47 -6.28
C ALA A 126 5.01 3.06 -6.38
N ARG A 127 5.55 3.14 -7.59
CA ARG A 127 6.90 3.61 -7.87
C ARG A 127 6.95 4.46 -9.13
N SER A 128 7.96 5.32 -9.22
CA SER A 128 8.35 5.92 -10.50
C SER A 128 9.84 6.18 -10.54
N PHE A 129 10.44 6.04 -11.73
CA PHE A 129 11.90 6.15 -11.86
C PHE A 129 12.34 6.52 -13.27
N ASP A 130 13.53 7.08 -13.32
CA ASP A 130 14.30 7.34 -14.54
C ASP A 130 15.21 6.14 -14.81
N ILE A 131 15.09 5.53 -15.99
CA ILE A 131 15.90 4.37 -16.41
C ILE A 131 17.13 4.76 -17.23
N ASN A 132 17.32 6.03 -17.50
CA ASN A 132 18.43 6.51 -18.30
C ASN A 132 19.76 6.44 -17.53
N ARG A 133 20.83 6.07 -18.24
CA ARG A 133 22.16 6.06 -17.64
C ARG A 133 22.71 7.50 -17.56
N PRO A 134 23.50 7.80 -16.54
CA PRO A 134 24.20 9.09 -16.49
C PRO A 134 25.01 9.34 -17.76
N GLY A 135 24.82 10.50 -18.39
CA GLY A 135 25.50 10.87 -19.64
C GLY A 135 24.77 10.48 -20.92
N THR A 136 23.58 9.88 -20.86
CA THR A 136 22.70 9.68 -22.03
C THR A 136 22.38 11.03 -22.67
N THR A 137 22.53 11.13 -24.00
CA THR A 137 22.20 12.35 -24.73
C THR A 137 20.71 12.58 -24.78
N TRP A 138 20.27 13.81 -24.96
CA TRP A 138 18.83 14.15 -24.99
C TRP A 138 18.07 13.43 -26.12
N GLU A 139 18.74 13.11 -27.21
CA GLU A 139 18.18 12.38 -28.36
C GLU A 139 17.91 10.88 -28.06
N ASP A 140 18.70 10.31 -27.12
CA ASP A 140 18.66 8.90 -26.76
C ASP A 140 17.90 8.66 -25.44
N LEU A 141 17.32 9.71 -24.84
CA LEU A 141 16.57 9.58 -23.60
C LEU A 141 15.30 8.72 -23.81
N SER A 142 15.19 7.69 -23.01
CA SER A 142 13.92 7.00 -22.79
C SER A 142 13.04 7.84 -21.90
N GLY A 143 11.73 7.80 -22.08
CA GLY A 143 10.77 8.44 -21.18
C GLY A 143 10.81 7.84 -19.78
N GLY A 144 10.21 8.55 -18.83
CA GLY A 144 10.11 8.08 -17.46
C GLY A 144 9.24 6.83 -17.33
N VAL A 145 9.46 6.05 -16.27
CA VAL A 145 8.72 4.81 -15.99
C VAL A 145 7.84 4.98 -14.76
N VAL A 146 6.61 4.47 -14.84
CA VAL A 146 5.67 4.32 -13.72
C VAL A 146 5.47 2.84 -13.45
N GLY A 147 5.70 2.41 -12.21
CA GLY A 147 5.50 1.05 -11.74
C GLY A 147 4.33 0.95 -10.76
N GLY A 148 3.49 -0.06 -10.91
CA GLY A 148 2.33 -0.23 -10.05
C GLY A 148 1.54 -1.49 -10.35
N SER A 149 0.29 -1.52 -9.90
CA SER A 149 -0.65 -2.61 -10.16
C SER A 149 -1.92 -2.10 -10.82
N VAL A 150 -2.34 -2.75 -11.89
CA VAL A 150 -3.67 -2.54 -12.49
C VAL A 150 -4.69 -3.21 -11.59
N VAL A 151 -5.68 -2.46 -11.12
CA VAL A 151 -6.73 -2.96 -10.22
C VAL A 151 -8.06 -3.22 -10.94
N GLN A 152 -8.28 -2.61 -12.10
CA GLN A 152 -9.41 -2.88 -13.00
C GLN A 152 -9.06 -2.48 -14.44
N GLY A 153 -9.84 -2.97 -15.39
CA GLY A 153 -9.66 -2.69 -16.82
C GLY A 153 -8.33 -3.21 -17.38
N LYS A 154 -7.91 -2.71 -18.52
CA LYS A 154 -6.69 -3.09 -19.23
C LYS A 154 -5.96 -1.86 -19.74
N LEU A 155 -4.65 -1.94 -19.85
CA LEU A 155 -3.83 -0.92 -20.49
C LEU A 155 -2.99 -1.57 -21.59
N ALA A 156 -2.94 -0.94 -22.77
CA ALA A 156 -2.18 -1.43 -23.92
C ALA A 156 -1.17 -0.40 -24.42
N THR A 157 -0.14 -0.89 -25.08
CA THR A 157 0.88 -0.04 -25.73
C THR A 157 0.24 0.84 -26.81
N GLY A 158 0.58 2.12 -26.83
CA GLY A 158 0.06 3.12 -27.75
C GLY A 158 -1.18 3.86 -27.25
N GLU A 159 -1.75 3.45 -26.14
CA GLU A 159 -2.88 4.17 -25.50
C GLU A 159 -2.42 5.43 -24.77
N GLU A 160 -3.34 6.37 -24.61
CA GLU A 160 -3.15 7.57 -23.81
C GLU A 160 -3.40 7.26 -22.34
N LEU A 161 -2.53 7.74 -21.46
CA LEU A 161 -2.57 7.54 -20.02
C LEU A 161 -2.65 8.88 -19.30
N GLU A 162 -3.64 9.05 -18.43
CA GLU A 162 -3.75 10.17 -17.52
C GLU A 162 -3.28 9.74 -16.11
N LEU A 163 -2.54 10.62 -15.42
CA LEU A 163 -2.16 10.45 -14.03
C LEU A 163 -2.74 11.57 -13.19
N ARG A 164 -3.39 11.22 -12.06
CA ARG A 164 -3.95 12.16 -11.06
C ARG A 164 -3.41 11.85 -9.66
N PRO A 165 -3.23 12.89 -8.83
CA PRO A 165 -3.54 14.30 -9.01
C PRO A 165 -2.68 15.03 -10.06
N GLY A 166 -1.63 14.43 -10.60
CA GLY A 166 -0.76 15.00 -11.58
C GLY A 166 0.41 15.80 -10.97
N ARG A 167 0.64 17.01 -11.41
CA ARG A 167 1.71 17.89 -10.93
C ARG A 167 1.19 19.25 -10.52
N GLU A 168 1.87 19.87 -9.59
CA GLU A 168 1.65 21.24 -9.20
C GLU A 168 2.22 22.19 -10.27
N VAL A 169 1.40 23.13 -10.71
CA VAL A 169 1.78 24.15 -11.69
C VAL A 169 1.52 25.54 -11.08
N GLU A 170 2.53 26.39 -11.10
CA GLU A 170 2.40 27.77 -10.67
C GLU A 170 2.03 28.64 -11.87
N GLU A 171 0.84 29.23 -11.84
CA GLU A 171 0.39 30.24 -12.81
C GLU A 171 -0.10 31.51 -12.09
N GLY A 172 0.46 32.66 -12.46
CA GLY A 172 0.00 33.95 -11.97
C GLY A 172 0.09 34.18 -10.46
N GLY A 173 0.93 33.40 -9.74
CA GLY A 173 1.09 33.47 -8.29
C GLY A 173 0.11 32.60 -7.51
N SER A 174 -0.69 31.77 -8.18
CA SER A 174 -1.46 30.68 -7.59
C SER A 174 -0.89 29.33 -8.02
N SER A 175 -0.97 28.35 -7.14
CA SER A 175 -0.56 26.97 -7.40
C SER A 175 -1.80 26.11 -7.62
N GLU A 176 -1.81 25.31 -8.68
CA GLU A 176 -2.91 24.42 -9.04
C GLU A 176 -2.35 23.03 -9.46
N TRP A 177 -3.04 21.99 -9.07
CA TRP A 177 -2.71 20.63 -9.48
C TRP A 177 -3.36 20.28 -10.80
N GLN A 178 -2.55 19.91 -11.79
CA GLN A 178 -3.00 19.57 -13.13
C GLN A 178 -2.67 18.12 -13.45
N PRO A 179 -3.63 17.36 -14.02
CA PRO A 179 -3.38 16.01 -14.50
C PRO A 179 -2.18 15.96 -15.47
N ILE A 180 -1.46 14.85 -15.46
CA ILE A 180 -0.41 14.57 -16.41
C ILE A 180 -0.95 13.61 -17.44
N THR A 181 -0.88 13.93 -18.73
CA THR A 181 -1.25 13.03 -19.82
C THR A 181 0.00 12.61 -20.59
N THR A 182 0.07 11.33 -20.97
CA THR A 182 1.19 10.75 -21.71
C THR A 182 0.73 9.55 -22.52
N GLU A 183 1.59 9.09 -23.44
CA GLU A 183 1.40 7.85 -24.18
C GLU A 183 2.10 6.68 -23.50
N ILE A 184 1.48 5.50 -23.49
CA ILE A 184 2.10 4.23 -23.09
C ILE A 184 3.01 3.75 -24.21
N ARG A 185 4.32 3.87 -24.01
CA ARG A 185 5.32 3.47 -25.02
C ARG A 185 5.75 2.03 -24.93
N SER A 186 5.72 1.47 -23.73
CA SER A 186 6.07 0.07 -23.49
C SER A 186 5.46 -0.43 -22.20
N LEU A 187 5.21 -1.73 -22.12
CA LEU A 187 4.70 -2.41 -20.94
C LEU A 187 5.59 -3.58 -20.56
N GLN A 188 5.79 -3.76 -19.26
CA GLN A 188 6.52 -4.89 -18.71
C GLN A 188 5.76 -5.53 -17.56
N ALA A 189 5.64 -6.85 -17.56
CA ALA A 189 5.05 -7.64 -16.49
C ALA A 189 5.79 -8.99 -16.36
N GLY A 190 5.99 -9.46 -15.13
CA GLY A 190 6.69 -10.74 -14.89
C GLY A 190 8.10 -10.80 -15.52
N GLY A 191 8.82 -9.68 -15.60
CA GLY A 191 10.15 -9.60 -16.19
C GLY A 191 10.19 -9.70 -17.73
N ARG A 192 9.06 -9.52 -18.41
CA ARG A 192 8.94 -9.60 -19.87
C ARG A 192 8.24 -8.37 -20.43
N SER A 193 8.57 -7.99 -21.67
CA SER A 193 7.79 -7.03 -22.44
C SER A 193 6.47 -7.67 -22.87
N VAL A 194 5.39 -6.93 -22.72
CA VAL A 194 4.02 -7.34 -23.09
C VAL A 194 3.34 -6.21 -23.86
N GLU A 195 2.34 -6.53 -24.67
CA GLU A 195 1.54 -5.54 -25.40
C GLU A 195 0.39 -4.99 -24.59
N GLU A 196 -0.08 -5.77 -23.59
CA GLU A 196 -1.22 -5.44 -22.72
C GLU A 196 -0.93 -5.88 -21.29
N VAL A 197 -1.37 -5.11 -20.30
CA VAL A 197 -1.41 -5.47 -18.88
C VAL A 197 -2.84 -5.47 -18.37
N ARG A 198 -3.11 -6.44 -17.48
CA ARG A 198 -4.42 -6.71 -16.88
C ARG A 198 -4.32 -6.62 -15.36
N PRO A 199 -5.45 -6.61 -14.66
CA PRO A 199 -5.45 -6.67 -13.21
C PRO A 199 -4.68 -7.86 -12.67
N GLY A 200 -3.88 -7.61 -11.64
CA GLY A 200 -3.04 -8.60 -10.93
C GLY A 200 -1.56 -8.43 -11.18
N GLY A 201 -0.77 -8.57 -10.12
CA GLY A 201 0.67 -8.43 -10.14
C GLY A 201 1.18 -7.00 -10.40
N LEU A 202 2.48 -6.87 -10.44
CA LEU A 202 3.14 -5.60 -10.71
C LEU A 202 3.49 -5.46 -12.18
N CYS A 203 3.29 -4.27 -12.71
CA CYS A 203 3.72 -3.90 -14.06
C CYS A 203 4.52 -2.60 -14.07
N GLY A 204 5.32 -2.43 -15.11
CA GLY A 204 6.04 -1.21 -15.42
C GLY A 204 5.54 -0.61 -16.73
N ILE A 205 5.20 0.67 -16.71
CA ILE A 205 4.73 1.44 -17.85
C ILE A 205 5.83 2.41 -18.27
N GLY A 206 6.46 2.18 -19.41
CA GLY A 206 7.33 3.15 -20.05
C GLY A 206 6.49 4.22 -20.74
N THR A 207 6.70 5.47 -20.38
CA THR A 207 5.90 6.62 -20.83
C THR A 207 6.65 7.54 -21.79
N GLY A 208 5.94 8.52 -22.35
CA GLY A 208 6.53 9.64 -23.08
C GLY A 208 6.97 10.81 -22.19
N LEU A 209 6.86 10.70 -20.87
CA LEU A 209 7.18 11.77 -19.93
C LEU A 209 8.68 12.10 -19.90
N ASP A 210 8.99 13.36 -19.63
CA ASP A 210 10.35 13.74 -19.26
C ASP A 210 10.79 12.92 -18.03
N PRO A 211 11.97 12.25 -18.09
CA PRO A 211 12.45 11.41 -16.98
C PRO A 211 12.57 12.13 -15.65
N SER A 212 12.75 13.45 -15.66
CA SER A 212 12.80 14.27 -14.43
C SER A 212 11.49 14.23 -13.65
N LEU A 213 10.36 14.01 -14.30
CA LEU A 213 9.03 13.92 -13.66
C LEU A 213 8.81 12.60 -12.90
N THR A 214 9.59 11.57 -13.25
CA THR A 214 9.45 10.23 -12.65
C THR A 214 10.56 9.89 -11.67
N LYS A 215 11.61 10.72 -11.63
CA LYS A 215 12.80 10.48 -10.80
C LYS A 215 12.47 10.49 -9.31
N GLY A 216 13.03 9.52 -8.57
CA GLY A 216 12.93 9.49 -7.11
C GLY A 216 11.50 9.29 -6.61
N ASP A 217 10.73 8.46 -7.27
CA ASP A 217 9.34 8.15 -6.92
C ASP A 217 8.39 9.37 -6.92
N ALA A 218 8.67 10.40 -7.73
CA ALA A 218 7.89 11.65 -7.76
C ALA A 218 6.40 11.42 -8.14
N LEU A 219 6.10 10.35 -8.87
CA LEU A 219 4.74 9.95 -9.25
C LEU A 219 4.17 8.77 -8.41
N ALA A 220 4.89 8.33 -7.37
CA ALA A 220 4.32 7.35 -6.44
C ALA A 220 3.08 7.93 -5.72
N GLY A 221 2.05 7.12 -5.54
CA GLY A 221 0.77 7.54 -4.97
C GLY A 221 -0.21 8.15 -5.99
N GLN A 222 0.17 8.25 -7.25
CA GLN A 222 -0.75 8.66 -8.32
C GLN A 222 -1.68 7.50 -8.70
N VAL A 223 -2.85 7.88 -9.25
CA VAL A 223 -3.74 6.94 -9.93
C VAL A 223 -3.64 7.21 -11.42
N ALA A 224 -3.42 6.16 -12.20
CA ALA A 224 -3.29 6.26 -13.65
C ALA A 224 -4.38 5.44 -14.37
N GLY A 225 -4.81 5.90 -15.54
CA GLY A 225 -5.82 5.23 -16.35
C GLY A 225 -6.20 6.02 -17.59
N GLU A 226 -7.35 5.67 -18.19
CA GLU A 226 -7.87 6.34 -19.36
C GLU A 226 -8.24 7.80 -19.04
N PRO A 227 -7.86 8.77 -19.90
CA PRO A 227 -8.17 10.19 -19.68
C PRO A 227 -9.66 10.45 -19.44
N GLY A 228 -9.95 11.19 -18.38
CA GLY A 228 -11.32 11.58 -18.01
C GLY A 228 -12.13 10.54 -17.24
N THR A 229 -11.61 9.33 -17.01
CA THR A 229 -12.32 8.25 -16.27
C THR A 229 -11.85 8.12 -14.80
N LEU A 230 -10.77 8.78 -14.44
CA LEU A 230 -10.18 8.67 -13.12
C LEU A 230 -11.02 9.38 -12.04
N PRO A 231 -10.94 8.90 -10.78
CA PRO A 231 -11.58 9.57 -9.66
C PRO A 231 -11.19 11.05 -9.53
N PRO A 232 -11.99 11.84 -8.81
CA PRO A 232 -11.67 13.25 -8.61
C PRO A 232 -10.38 13.43 -7.79
N THR A 233 -9.63 14.46 -8.13
CA THR A 233 -8.55 14.99 -7.30
C THR A 233 -9.14 15.75 -6.12
N ARG A 234 -8.72 15.40 -4.91
CA ARG A 234 -9.22 15.96 -3.66
C ARG A 234 -8.10 16.68 -2.91
N GLU A 235 -8.21 17.98 -2.76
CA GLU A 235 -7.33 18.80 -1.93
C GLU A 235 -7.80 18.85 -0.48
N LYS A 236 -9.09 18.59 -0.28
CA LYS A 236 -9.75 18.43 1.03
C LYS A 236 -10.88 17.43 0.91
N PHE A 237 -11.17 16.76 2.01
CA PHE A 237 -12.31 15.83 2.10
C PHE A 237 -12.78 15.67 3.54
N THR A 238 -14.00 15.15 3.68
CA THR A 238 -14.56 14.65 4.94
C THR A 238 -14.41 13.13 4.96
N MET A 239 -14.12 12.57 6.12
CA MET A 239 -14.07 11.13 6.34
C MET A 239 -14.81 10.76 7.63
N ASP A 240 -15.50 9.63 7.61
CA ASP A 240 -15.96 8.96 8.82
C ASP A 240 -14.74 8.33 9.50
N VAL A 241 -14.61 8.45 10.81
CA VAL A 241 -13.41 8.03 11.55
C VAL A 241 -13.76 6.92 12.54
N GLU A 242 -13.04 5.82 12.45
CA GLU A 242 -13.04 4.72 13.43
C GLU A 242 -11.64 4.66 14.06
N LEU A 243 -11.54 5.04 15.34
CA LEU A 243 -10.28 5.02 16.07
C LEU A 243 -10.04 3.64 16.68
N LEU A 244 -8.76 3.26 16.76
CA LEU A 244 -8.34 2.06 17.47
C LEU A 244 -8.49 2.25 18.98
N ASP A 245 -8.70 1.17 19.72
CA ASP A 245 -8.79 1.20 21.19
C ASP A 245 -7.45 1.63 21.82
N ARG A 246 -6.33 1.30 21.20
CA ARG A 246 -4.97 1.62 21.66
C ARG A 246 -4.06 2.03 20.51
N ILE A 247 -3.02 2.79 20.82
CA ILE A 247 -1.94 3.13 19.87
C ILE A 247 -1.07 1.91 19.69
N VAL A 248 -0.86 1.51 18.45
CA VAL A 248 -0.02 0.36 18.13
C VAL A 248 1.43 0.60 18.54
N GLY A 249 2.02 -0.36 19.26
CA GLY A 249 3.41 -0.30 19.74
C GLY A 249 3.61 0.57 21.00
N GLU A 250 2.54 0.87 21.74
CA GLU A 250 2.61 1.46 23.08
C GLU A 250 1.89 0.57 24.11
N ASP A 251 2.53 0.32 25.24
CA ASP A 251 2.00 -0.58 26.29
C ASP A 251 0.82 0.02 27.07
N GLU A 252 0.69 1.36 27.11
CA GLU A 252 -0.38 2.06 27.83
C GLU A 252 -0.85 3.30 27.04
N GLY A 253 -2.13 3.39 26.75
CA GLY A 253 -2.79 4.58 26.21
C GLY A 253 -3.95 4.26 25.28
N SER A 254 -5.13 4.79 25.59
CA SER A 254 -6.25 4.83 24.65
C SER A 254 -5.96 5.89 23.57
N VAL A 255 -6.44 5.64 22.35
CA VAL A 255 -6.38 6.65 21.28
C VAL A 255 -7.32 7.80 21.64
N GLU A 256 -6.79 9.00 21.78
CA GLU A 256 -7.59 10.20 21.99
C GLU A 256 -8.34 10.57 20.71
N GLU A 257 -9.51 11.23 20.86
CA GLU A 257 -10.26 11.77 19.72
C GLU A 257 -9.42 12.75 18.89
N ILE A 258 -9.68 12.79 17.58
CA ILE A 258 -9.03 13.71 16.67
C ILE A 258 -9.47 15.14 16.97
N SER A 259 -8.53 16.07 17.02
CA SER A 259 -8.76 17.47 17.33
C SER A 259 -8.61 18.37 16.12
N THR A 260 -9.40 19.46 16.08
CA THR A 260 -9.27 20.51 15.06
C THR A 260 -7.89 21.16 15.14
N GLY A 261 -7.25 21.35 14.01
CA GLY A 261 -5.88 21.88 13.89
C GLY A 261 -4.79 20.83 13.97
N GLU A 262 -5.15 19.59 14.27
CA GLU A 262 -4.19 18.47 14.38
C GLU A 262 -3.63 18.09 13.00
N PRO A 263 -2.30 17.88 12.87
CA PRO A 263 -1.71 17.30 11.67
C PRO A 263 -1.82 15.78 11.70
N LEU A 264 -2.38 15.20 10.64
CA LEU A 264 -2.48 13.76 10.45
C LEU A 264 -1.69 13.33 9.19
N MET A 265 -1.06 12.17 9.24
CA MET A 265 -0.55 11.52 8.04
C MET A 265 -1.59 10.50 7.58
N LEU A 266 -2.04 10.66 6.34
CA LEU A 266 -3.13 9.89 5.74
C LEU A 266 -2.59 9.05 4.58
N THR A 267 -2.98 7.78 4.55
CA THR A 267 -2.68 6.90 3.41
C THR A 267 -4.00 6.52 2.73
N VAL A 268 -4.11 6.87 1.45
CA VAL A 268 -5.28 6.62 0.60
C VAL A 268 -4.83 5.89 -0.65
N GLY A 269 -5.20 4.61 -0.79
CA GLY A 269 -4.58 3.76 -1.80
C GLY A 269 -3.06 3.72 -1.62
N THR A 270 -2.32 3.97 -2.71
CA THR A 270 -0.84 4.08 -2.66
C THR A 270 -0.33 5.47 -2.28
N ALA A 271 -1.22 6.47 -2.14
CA ALA A 271 -0.84 7.83 -1.81
C ALA A 271 -0.68 8.04 -0.30
N THR A 272 0.44 8.63 0.12
CA THR A 272 0.64 9.10 1.49
C THR A 272 0.79 10.63 1.50
N THR A 273 -0.02 11.30 2.30
CA THR A 273 -0.03 12.76 2.41
C THR A 273 -0.19 13.21 3.86
N VAL A 274 0.19 14.44 4.17
CA VAL A 274 -0.10 15.06 5.45
C VAL A 274 -1.25 16.03 5.25
N GLY A 275 -2.24 15.95 6.14
CA GLY A 275 -3.36 16.87 6.18
C GLY A 275 -3.49 17.56 7.53
N SER A 276 -4.13 18.71 7.55
CA SER A 276 -4.52 19.42 8.77
C SER A 276 -6.03 19.30 8.95
N VAL A 277 -6.45 18.87 10.13
CA VAL A 277 -7.88 18.73 10.48
C VAL A 277 -8.49 20.11 10.58
N THR A 278 -9.44 20.44 9.70
CA THR A 278 -10.17 21.71 9.71
C THR A 278 -11.39 21.68 10.60
N SER A 279 -12.00 20.49 10.74
CA SER A 279 -13.13 20.23 11.66
C SER A 279 -13.11 18.78 12.10
N ALA A 280 -13.37 18.52 13.38
CA ALA A 280 -13.57 17.16 13.92
C ALA A 280 -14.81 17.18 14.82
N ARG A 281 -15.82 16.37 14.50
CA ARG A 281 -17.08 16.28 15.25
C ARG A 281 -17.75 14.92 15.08
N SER A 282 -18.18 14.32 16.19
CA SER A 282 -19.09 13.16 16.17
C SER A 282 -18.63 11.98 15.30
N GLY A 283 -17.35 11.67 15.31
CA GLY A 283 -16.81 10.56 14.50
C GLY A 283 -16.51 10.95 13.04
N GLU A 284 -16.64 12.23 12.67
CA GLU A 284 -16.25 12.74 11.35
C GLU A 284 -15.07 13.71 11.46
N ALA A 285 -14.19 13.71 10.46
CA ALA A 285 -13.11 14.67 10.35
C ALA A 285 -13.04 15.26 8.93
N GLU A 286 -13.01 16.58 8.84
CA GLU A 286 -12.68 17.29 7.60
C GLU A 286 -11.20 17.64 7.60
N VAL A 287 -10.49 17.32 6.52
CA VAL A 287 -9.03 17.48 6.44
C VAL A 287 -8.66 18.22 5.15
N ALA A 288 -7.80 19.22 5.28
CA ALA A 288 -7.15 19.89 4.16
C ALA A 288 -5.77 19.27 3.94
N LEU A 289 -5.50 18.82 2.72
CA LEU A 289 -4.30 18.05 2.38
C LEU A 289 -3.15 18.95 1.93
N LYS A 290 -1.93 18.61 2.31
CA LYS A 290 -0.72 19.25 1.79
C LYS A 290 -0.44 18.86 0.33
N ARG A 291 -0.68 17.60 -0.03
CA ARG A 291 -0.65 17.08 -1.40
C ARG A 291 -2.01 16.42 -1.65
N PRO A 292 -2.70 16.77 -2.72
CA PRO A 292 -3.99 16.17 -3.02
C PRO A 292 -3.87 14.68 -3.33
N VAL A 293 -4.97 13.98 -3.24
CA VAL A 293 -5.09 12.57 -3.59
C VAL A 293 -6.18 12.37 -4.64
N CYS A 294 -6.05 11.33 -5.44
CA CYS A 294 -7.08 10.90 -6.37
C CYS A 294 -7.82 9.71 -5.74
N ALA A 295 -9.07 9.91 -5.33
CA ALA A 295 -9.84 8.89 -4.61
C ALA A 295 -11.36 9.05 -4.79
N GLU A 296 -12.05 7.91 -4.76
CA GLU A 296 -13.52 7.83 -4.76
C GLU A 296 -14.09 7.93 -3.34
N SER A 297 -15.37 8.31 -3.24
CA SER A 297 -16.12 8.15 -1.99
C SER A 297 -16.19 6.66 -1.63
N GLY A 298 -16.10 6.36 -0.33
CA GLY A 298 -15.98 4.99 0.18
C GLY A 298 -14.54 4.45 0.28
N SER A 299 -13.54 5.17 -0.29
CA SER A 299 -12.14 4.76 -0.15
C SER A 299 -11.71 4.71 1.31
N LYS A 300 -11.01 3.65 1.70
CA LYS A 300 -10.43 3.50 3.04
C LYS A 300 -9.16 4.36 3.17
N ILE A 301 -9.00 4.94 4.35
CA ILE A 301 -7.92 5.86 4.68
C ILE A 301 -7.27 5.38 5.98
N ALA A 302 -5.99 5.04 5.94
CA ALA A 302 -5.26 4.79 7.19
C ALA A 302 -4.86 6.13 7.81
N ILE A 303 -5.17 6.30 9.10
CA ILE A 303 -4.97 7.56 9.84
C ILE A 303 -3.81 7.38 10.81
N ASN A 304 -2.77 8.17 10.63
CA ASN A 304 -1.61 8.15 11.52
C ASN A 304 -1.46 9.51 12.23
N ARG A 305 -1.23 9.44 13.54
CA ARG A 305 -0.95 10.58 14.44
C ARG A 305 0.52 10.64 14.77
N ARG A 306 1.03 11.83 14.95
CA ARG A 306 2.41 12.03 15.39
C ARG A 306 2.51 11.88 16.90
N VAL A 307 3.21 10.82 17.35
CA VAL A 307 3.52 10.57 18.76
C VAL A 307 5.04 10.74 18.94
N GLY A 308 5.43 11.80 19.62
CA GLY A 308 6.84 12.19 19.72
C GLY A 308 7.43 12.52 18.33
N ALA A 309 8.43 11.75 17.91
CA ALA A 309 9.09 11.91 16.61
C ALA A 309 8.52 10.98 15.51
N ARG A 310 7.57 10.11 15.83
CA ARG A 310 7.10 9.04 14.96
C ARG A 310 5.63 9.21 14.58
N TRP A 311 5.25 8.68 13.43
CA TRP A 311 3.86 8.52 13.03
C TRP A 311 3.37 7.15 13.47
N ARG A 312 2.25 7.12 14.20
CA ARG A 312 1.61 5.91 14.70
C ARG A 312 0.22 5.80 14.14
N LEU A 313 -0.15 4.60 13.75
CA LEU A 313 -1.49 4.30 13.29
C LEU A 313 -2.46 4.43 14.46
N ILE A 314 -3.53 5.19 14.25
CA ILE A 314 -4.55 5.47 15.28
C ILE A 314 -5.96 5.08 14.86
N GLY A 315 -6.18 4.78 13.59
CA GLY A 315 -7.52 4.45 13.12
C GLY A 315 -7.65 4.39 11.61
N ILE A 316 -8.88 4.21 11.18
CA ILE A 316 -9.31 4.16 9.78
C ILE A 316 -10.27 5.31 9.52
N GLY A 317 -10.16 5.89 8.33
CA GLY A 317 -11.17 6.77 7.75
C GLY A 317 -11.90 6.09 6.61
N THR A 318 -13.17 6.46 6.37
CA THR A 318 -13.88 6.17 5.13
C THR A 318 -14.22 7.49 4.46
N LEU A 319 -13.76 7.70 3.24
CA LEU A 319 -13.95 8.94 2.49
C LEU A 319 -15.41 9.13 2.10
N GLN A 320 -15.99 10.30 2.40
CA GLN A 320 -17.36 10.67 2.04
C GLN A 320 -17.48 11.23 0.61
#